data_00f24daacf72bd8476fcca1afb3f834a
#
_entry.id   00f24daacf72bd8476fcca1afb3f834a
#
_cell.length_a   1.000
_cell.length_b   1.000
_cell.length_c   1.000
_cell.angle_alpha   90.00
_cell.angle_beta   90.00
_cell.angle_gamma   90.00
#
_symmetry.space_group_name_H-M   'P 1'
#
loop_
_entity.id
_entity.type
_entity.pdbx_description
1 polymer ?
#
loop_
_entity_poly.entity_id
_entity_poly.type
_entity_poly.pdbx_seq_one_letter_code
_entity_poly.pdbx_strand_id
1 'polypeptide(L)'
;MGSDHTSTTPATGGETSRLLERTAVIVVSYGSPELLKSNLAQISQEVPEARIVVVDSFSTPEMREATIALADEHGWLVELPETNTGFGGGMNLGAARARTEGAEILLLLNPDAIISRESLIRLVSRVRAEPLTLVAPVLTNSEGRIVADRTVVCLADGSMRSPRSTRPIPPGGTRPWLSGACLALSTRLLEATGGFDERYFLYWEDVDFCARVLDAGGALMLVRDAIAVHDEGGTQDGTGTGRAKSDTYYYYNARNRLLYAALRLGRSEQRRWAATSAAAARKIVLRGGRRQLLGSRSSLRATWAGTRDGLRLLRRCQHGDPPAEGVPLTR
;
A
#
# COMPACT_ATOMS: atom_id res chain seq x y z
N MET A 1 -13.45 30.69 -10.86
CA MET A 1 -13.73 31.69 -9.83
C MET A 1 -14.07 30.99 -8.54
N GLY A 2 -13.44 31.35 -7.41
CA GLY A 2 -13.72 30.81 -6.07
C GLY A 2 -12.71 29.76 -5.63
N SER A 3 -11.48 30.18 -5.32
CA SER A 3 -10.51 29.37 -4.55
C SER A 3 -10.82 29.56 -3.07
N ASP A 4 -11.60 28.66 -2.49
CA ASP A 4 -11.73 28.56 -1.04
C ASP A 4 -10.50 27.86 -0.47
N HIS A 5 -9.49 28.66 -0.14
CA HIS A 5 -8.43 28.27 0.79
C HIS A 5 -9.03 28.33 2.20
N THR A 6 -9.59 27.25 2.68
CA THR A 6 -9.85 27.10 4.11
C THR A 6 -8.51 27.08 4.84
N SER A 7 -8.12 28.23 5.35
CA SER A 7 -7.00 28.44 6.26
C SER A 7 -7.30 27.66 7.54
N THR A 8 -6.72 26.46 7.68
CA THR A 8 -6.72 25.74 8.95
C THR A 8 -5.75 26.47 9.87
N THR A 9 -6.26 27.09 10.92
CA THR A 9 -5.48 27.67 12.01
C THR A 9 -4.53 26.58 12.57
N PRO A 10 -3.24 26.85 12.77
CA PRO A 10 -2.34 25.86 13.34
C PRO A 10 -2.83 25.46 14.73
N ALA A 11 -2.97 24.15 14.98
CA ALA A 11 -3.36 23.61 16.26
C ALA A 11 -2.36 24.05 17.35
N THR A 12 -2.85 24.34 18.56
CA THR A 12 -1.97 24.65 19.69
C THR A 12 -1.12 23.42 20.02
N GLY A 13 0.09 23.60 20.58
CA GLY A 13 1.01 22.50 20.88
C GLY A 13 0.36 21.37 21.70
N GLY A 14 -0.54 21.71 22.63
CA GLY A 14 -1.28 20.71 23.42
C GLY A 14 -2.33 19.93 22.64
N GLU A 15 -2.96 20.54 21.64
CA GLU A 15 -3.92 19.86 20.75
C GLU A 15 -3.21 18.88 19.81
N THR A 16 -2.06 19.27 19.28
CA THR A 16 -1.21 18.43 18.45
C THR A 16 -0.73 17.19 19.21
N SER A 17 -0.27 17.35 20.46
CA SER A 17 0.18 16.23 21.30
C SER A 17 -0.95 15.22 21.51
N ARG A 18 -2.15 15.68 21.90
CA ARG A 18 -3.32 14.81 22.08
C ARG A 18 -3.73 14.07 20.80
N LEU A 19 -3.56 14.71 19.66
CA LEU A 19 -3.86 14.09 18.36
C LEU A 19 -2.88 12.96 18.06
N LEU A 20 -1.58 13.16 18.33
CA LEU A 20 -0.55 12.15 18.17
C LEU A 20 -0.69 10.99 19.18
N GLU A 21 -1.11 11.24 20.44
CA GLU A 21 -1.40 10.21 21.43
C GLU A 21 -2.52 9.24 20.99
N ARG A 22 -3.43 9.69 20.11
CA ARG A 22 -4.49 8.88 19.48
C ARG A 22 -4.12 8.33 18.10
N THR A 23 -2.87 8.48 17.73
CA THR A 23 -2.35 7.99 16.44
C THR A 23 -1.49 6.75 16.65
N ALA A 24 -1.64 5.76 15.79
CA ALA A 24 -0.74 4.62 15.69
C ALA A 24 -0.07 4.58 14.32
N VAL A 25 1.24 4.35 14.31
CA VAL A 25 2.03 4.04 13.11
C VAL A 25 2.11 2.52 13.00
N ILE A 26 1.64 1.98 11.89
CA ILE A 26 1.60 0.53 11.63
C ILE A 26 2.58 0.22 10.52
N VAL A 27 3.49 -0.73 10.78
CA VAL A 27 4.48 -1.20 9.82
C VAL A 27 4.40 -2.72 9.70
N VAL A 28 4.26 -3.22 8.49
CA VAL A 28 4.35 -4.66 8.18
C VAL A 28 5.77 -4.96 7.72
N SER A 29 6.48 -5.78 8.48
CA SER A 29 7.85 -6.20 8.19
C SER A 29 7.91 -7.64 7.70
N TYR A 30 8.72 -7.91 6.68
CA TYR A 30 9.02 -9.24 6.19
C TYR A 30 10.52 -9.42 6.03
N GLY A 31 11.16 -9.99 7.05
CA GLY A 31 12.59 -10.28 7.05
C GLY A 31 13.52 -9.08 6.93
N SER A 32 13.11 -7.91 7.44
CA SER A 32 13.85 -6.65 7.27
C SER A 32 14.03 -5.89 8.59
N PRO A 33 14.58 -6.49 9.66
CA PRO A 33 14.78 -5.80 10.94
C PRO A 33 15.70 -4.58 10.80
N GLU A 34 16.63 -4.58 9.86
CA GLU A 34 17.53 -3.44 9.60
C GLU A 34 16.78 -2.18 9.14
N LEU A 35 15.71 -2.35 8.35
CA LEU A 35 14.86 -1.23 7.95
C LEU A 35 14.05 -0.68 9.13
N LEU A 36 13.58 -1.54 10.03
CA LEU A 36 12.93 -1.10 11.27
C LEU A 36 13.90 -0.30 12.12
N LYS A 37 15.13 -0.80 12.31
CA LYS A 37 16.17 -0.13 13.07
C LYS A 37 16.56 1.24 12.49
N SER A 38 16.68 1.34 11.17
CA SER A 38 17.11 2.60 10.53
C SER A 38 15.97 3.61 10.40
N ASN A 39 14.77 3.18 10.00
CA ASN A 39 13.72 4.09 9.61
C ASN A 39 12.65 4.25 10.70
N LEU A 40 12.14 3.15 11.25
CA LEU A 40 11.07 3.20 12.24
C LEU A 40 11.55 3.73 13.59
N ALA A 41 12.79 3.41 13.99
CA ALA A 41 13.37 3.95 15.22
C ALA A 41 13.51 5.48 15.17
N GLN A 42 13.87 6.05 14.02
CA GLN A 42 13.88 7.50 13.84
C GLN A 42 12.48 8.10 14.02
N ILE A 43 11.46 7.53 13.38
CA ILE A 43 10.07 8.00 13.51
C ILE A 43 9.61 7.91 14.97
N SER A 44 9.92 6.81 15.65
CA SER A 44 9.58 6.61 17.07
C SER A 44 10.20 7.68 17.97
N GLN A 45 11.44 8.12 17.69
CA GLN A 45 12.10 9.21 18.42
C GLN A 45 11.50 10.59 18.10
N GLU A 46 11.13 10.84 16.84
CA GLU A 46 10.54 12.12 16.42
C GLU A 46 9.09 12.29 16.90
N VAL A 47 8.36 11.19 17.09
CA VAL A 47 6.94 11.20 17.45
C VAL A 47 6.66 10.25 18.64
N PRO A 48 7.26 10.51 19.81
CA PRO A 48 7.16 9.61 20.98
C PRO A 48 5.74 9.50 21.54
N GLU A 49 4.83 10.40 21.16
CA GLU A 49 3.43 10.36 21.57
C GLU A 49 2.63 9.31 20.79
N ALA A 50 3.03 9.00 19.56
CA ALA A 50 2.31 8.02 18.74
C ALA A 50 2.69 6.59 19.13
N ARG A 51 1.71 5.69 19.09
CA ARG A 51 1.98 4.26 19.25
C ARG A 51 2.61 3.69 17.99
N ILE A 52 3.57 2.82 18.16
CA ILE A 52 4.16 2.06 17.06
C ILE A 52 3.67 0.62 17.15
N VAL A 53 3.16 0.09 16.06
CA VAL A 53 2.74 -1.31 15.92
C VAL A 53 3.49 -1.94 14.77
N VAL A 54 4.31 -2.94 15.07
CA VAL A 54 5.03 -3.74 14.08
C VAL A 54 4.32 -5.07 13.89
N VAL A 55 4.02 -5.42 12.66
CA VAL A 55 3.53 -6.76 12.30
C VAL A 55 4.66 -7.51 11.61
N ASP A 56 5.19 -8.54 12.27
CA ASP A 56 6.19 -9.41 11.65
C ASP A 56 5.50 -10.49 10.82
N SER A 57 5.49 -10.32 9.52
CA SER A 57 4.86 -11.26 8.56
C SER A 57 5.63 -12.55 8.37
N PHE A 58 6.35 -13.02 9.35
CA PHE A 58 7.12 -14.27 9.43
C PHE A 58 7.90 -14.62 8.15
N SER A 59 9.19 -14.38 8.19
CA SER A 59 10.13 -14.82 7.16
C SER A 59 10.97 -16.01 7.64
N THR A 60 11.72 -15.80 8.72
CA THR A 60 12.47 -16.84 9.43
C THR A 60 12.41 -16.60 10.94
N PRO A 61 12.66 -17.64 11.77
CA PRO A 61 12.71 -17.48 13.24
C PRO A 61 13.71 -16.40 13.67
N GLU A 62 14.89 -16.37 13.07
CA GLU A 62 15.97 -15.44 13.43
C GLU A 62 15.56 -13.98 13.15
N MET A 63 14.88 -13.71 12.02
CA MET A 63 14.39 -12.37 11.68
C MET A 63 13.27 -11.94 12.63
N ARG A 64 12.42 -12.88 13.04
CA ARG A 64 11.38 -12.65 14.03
C ARG A 64 11.97 -12.30 15.40
N GLU A 65 12.95 -13.05 15.87
CA GLU A 65 13.65 -12.77 17.14
C GLU A 65 14.30 -11.37 17.10
N ALA A 66 14.93 -11.01 15.98
CA ALA A 66 15.52 -9.69 15.81
C ALA A 66 14.45 -8.58 15.82
N THR A 67 13.29 -8.81 15.22
CA THR A 67 12.16 -7.87 15.25
C THR A 67 11.61 -7.69 16.67
N ILE A 68 11.45 -8.80 17.42
CA ILE A 68 11.00 -8.76 18.83
C ILE A 68 11.99 -7.97 19.68
N ALA A 69 13.30 -8.26 19.56
CA ALA A 69 14.33 -7.57 20.32
C ALA A 69 14.32 -6.04 20.06
N LEU A 70 14.16 -5.62 18.80
CA LEU A 70 14.02 -4.20 18.46
C LEU A 70 12.76 -3.59 19.06
N ALA A 71 11.64 -4.31 19.02
CA ALA A 71 10.38 -3.84 19.58
C ALA A 71 10.48 -3.67 21.10
N ASP A 72 11.10 -4.59 21.79
CA ASP A 72 11.34 -4.52 23.24
C ASP A 72 12.26 -3.34 23.59
N GLU A 73 13.33 -3.11 22.80
CA GLU A 73 14.26 -1.99 22.97
C GLU A 73 13.56 -0.62 22.86
N HIS A 74 12.62 -0.50 21.92
CA HIS A 74 11.95 0.76 21.62
C HIS A 74 10.54 0.90 22.22
N GLY A 75 10.02 -0.13 22.91
CA GLY A 75 8.68 -0.14 23.48
C GLY A 75 7.57 -0.21 22.42
N TRP A 76 7.83 -0.84 21.28
CA TRP A 76 6.82 -1.02 20.22
C TRP A 76 5.90 -2.20 20.52
N LEU A 77 4.66 -2.10 20.07
CA LEU A 77 3.72 -3.21 20.07
C LEU A 77 4.03 -4.13 18.89
N VAL A 78 3.92 -5.44 19.12
CA VAL A 78 4.21 -6.45 18.07
C VAL A 78 3.03 -7.38 17.87
N GLU A 79 2.72 -7.66 16.59
CA GLU A 79 1.84 -8.74 16.17
C GLU A 79 2.65 -9.80 15.42
N LEU A 80 2.46 -11.07 15.82
CA LEU A 80 3.28 -12.21 15.38
C LEU A 80 2.43 -13.31 14.74
N PRO A 81 1.80 -13.10 13.57
CA PRO A 81 1.05 -14.15 12.91
C PRO A 81 1.94 -15.36 12.63
N GLU A 82 1.37 -16.57 12.68
CA GLU A 82 2.10 -17.83 12.46
C GLU A 82 2.62 -17.96 11.02
N THR A 83 1.94 -17.31 10.08
CA THR A 83 2.29 -17.36 8.66
C THR A 83 2.25 -15.96 8.05
N ASN A 84 2.90 -15.79 6.89
CA ASN A 84 2.85 -14.55 6.16
C ASN A 84 1.42 -14.28 5.63
N THR A 85 0.78 -13.27 6.16
CA THR A 85 -0.58 -12.84 5.79
C THR A 85 -0.61 -11.87 4.61
N GLY A 86 0.55 -11.52 4.07
CA GLY A 86 0.69 -10.48 3.06
C GLY A 86 0.61 -9.08 3.64
N PHE A 87 0.74 -8.07 2.77
CA PHE A 87 0.75 -6.67 3.21
C PHE A 87 -0.61 -6.26 3.80
N GLY A 88 -1.69 -6.46 3.06
CA GLY A 88 -3.03 -6.05 3.50
C GLY A 88 -3.49 -6.74 4.78
N GLY A 89 -3.26 -8.06 4.88
CA GLY A 89 -3.58 -8.83 6.09
C GLY A 89 -2.75 -8.37 7.29
N GLY A 90 -1.46 -8.11 7.09
CA GLY A 90 -0.62 -7.53 8.13
C GLY A 90 -1.10 -6.16 8.58
N MET A 91 -1.49 -5.27 7.66
CA MET A 91 -2.06 -3.97 8.01
C MET A 91 -3.37 -4.09 8.77
N ASN A 92 -4.23 -5.07 8.44
CA ASN A 92 -5.46 -5.35 9.19
C ASN A 92 -5.17 -5.79 10.63
N LEU A 93 -4.19 -6.70 10.83
CA LEU A 93 -3.76 -7.15 12.16
C LEU A 93 -3.20 -5.99 12.99
N GLY A 94 -2.30 -5.20 12.43
CA GLY A 94 -1.73 -4.04 13.10
C GLY A 94 -2.78 -3.00 13.45
N ALA A 95 -3.76 -2.76 12.57
CA ALA A 95 -4.87 -1.86 12.81
C ALA A 95 -5.80 -2.37 13.92
N ALA A 96 -6.08 -3.66 13.99
CA ALA A 96 -6.84 -4.27 15.07
C ALA A 96 -6.12 -4.07 16.42
N ARG A 97 -4.82 -4.32 16.47
CA ARG A 97 -4.00 -4.07 17.67
C ARG A 97 -4.01 -2.60 18.06
N ALA A 98 -3.76 -1.69 17.13
CA ALA A 98 -3.76 -0.25 17.40
C ALA A 98 -5.09 0.24 18.02
N ARG A 99 -6.22 -0.30 17.53
CA ARG A 99 -7.55 0.03 18.05
C ARG A 99 -7.76 -0.45 19.48
N THR A 100 -7.29 -1.64 19.84
CA THR A 100 -7.38 -2.13 21.24
C THR A 100 -6.57 -1.25 22.19
N GLU A 101 -5.55 -0.59 21.69
CA GLU A 101 -4.73 0.39 22.42
C GLU A 101 -5.33 1.83 22.37
N GLY A 102 -6.50 2.02 21.81
CA GLY A 102 -7.22 3.29 21.80
C GLY A 102 -6.82 4.26 20.68
N ALA A 103 -6.14 3.79 19.62
CA ALA A 103 -5.87 4.63 18.46
C ALA A 103 -7.17 4.94 17.70
N GLU A 104 -7.32 6.19 17.27
CA GLU A 104 -8.42 6.68 16.42
C GLU A 104 -7.94 6.97 14.99
N ILE A 105 -6.64 7.24 14.83
CA ILE A 105 -6.00 7.54 13.56
C ILE A 105 -4.85 6.55 13.34
N LEU A 106 -4.74 6.05 12.13
CA LEU A 106 -3.74 5.09 11.71
C LEU A 106 -2.87 5.71 10.62
N LEU A 107 -1.56 5.62 10.77
CA LEU A 107 -0.58 5.79 9.70
C LEU A 107 -0.09 4.41 9.29
N LEU A 108 -0.43 3.98 8.09
CA LEU A 108 0.10 2.78 7.47
C LEU A 108 1.37 3.15 6.73
N LEU A 109 2.48 2.52 7.06
CA LEU A 109 3.80 2.90 6.56
C LEU A 109 4.61 1.67 6.14
N ASN A 110 5.23 1.74 4.97
CA ASN A 110 6.19 0.71 4.57
C ASN A 110 7.47 0.79 5.43
N PRO A 111 8.16 -0.32 5.69
CA PRO A 111 9.39 -0.33 6.48
C PRO A 111 10.55 0.44 5.82
N ASP A 112 10.51 0.64 4.50
CA ASP A 112 11.47 1.43 3.71
C ASP A 112 10.99 2.88 3.45
N ALA A 113 10.00 3.36 4.20
CA ALA A 113 9.52 4.72 4.13
C ALA A 113 9.82 5.49 5.42
N ILE A 114 10.13 6.78 5.27
CA ILE A 114 10.37 7.71 6.38
C ILE A 114 9.46 8.92 6.23
N ILE A 115 8.87 9.37 7.32
CA ILE A 115 8.05 10.58 7.38
C ILE A 115 8.47 11.44 8.56
N SER A 116 8.61 12.74 8.35
CA SER A 116 8.92 13.67 9.44
C SER A 116 7.70 13.91 10.34
N ARG A 117 7.96 14.31 11.60
CA ARG A 117 6.92 14.72 12.55
C ARG A 117 5.96 15.74 11.93
N GLU A 118 6.48 16.75 11.25
CA GLU A 118 5.67 17.81 10.64
C GLU A 118 4.72 17.26 9.55
N SER A 119 5.23 16.41 8.67
CA SER A 119 4.42 15.77 7.63
C SER A 119 3.34 14.86 8.25
N LEU A 120 3.68 14.08 9.29
CA LEU A 120 2.71 13.26 10.01
C LEU A 120 1.58 14.13 10.61
N ILE A 121 1.93 15.21 11.31
CA ILE A 121 0.93 16.13 11.89
C ILE A 121 -0.04 16.65 10.81
N ARG A 122 0.47 17.01 9.63
CA ARG A 122 -0.35 17.47 8.51
C ARG A 122 -1.34 16.40 8.06
N LEU A 123 -0.89 15.13 7.93
CA LEU A 123 -1.75 14.02 7.55
C LEU A 123 -2.84 13.76 8.59
N VAL A 124 -2.45 13.60 9.86
CA VAL A 124 -3.40 13.25 10.94
C VAL A 124 -4.39 14.38 11.20
N SER A 125 -3.99 15.64 11.03
CA SER A 125 -4.90 16.78 11.11
C SER A 125 -5.98 16.75 10.02
N ARG A 126 -5.63 16.32 8.80
CA ARG A 126 -6.61 16.14 7.72
C ARG A 126 -7.57 15.00 8.00
N VAL A 127 -7.04 13.86 8.47
CA VAL A 127 -7.88 12.71 8.87
C VAL A 127 -8.86 13.09 9.98
N ARG A 128 -8.41 13.88 10.99
CA ARG A 128 -9.28 14.37 12.06
C ARG A 128 -10.39 15.28 11.54
N ALA A 129 -10.06 16.20 10.65
CA ALA A 129 -11.02 17.14 10.07
C ALA A 129 -12.04 16.43 9.16
N GLU A 130 -11.61 15.39 8.44
CA GLU A 130 -12.41 14.65 7.48
C GLU A 130 -12.27 13.13 7.70
N PRO A 131 -12.95 12.53 8.72
CA PRO A 131 -12.72 11.14 9.14
C PRO A 131 -13.02 10.06 8.09
N LEU A 132 -13.75 10.39 7.02
CA LEU A 132 -14.03 9.47 5.90
C LEU A 132 -13.08 9.69 4.71
N THR A 133 -11.96 10.37 4.92
CA THR A 133 -10.94 10.61 3.89
C THR A 133 -9.70 9.75 4.12
N LEU A 134 -9.28 9.02 3.09
CA LEU A 134 -7.98 8.37 3.03
C LEU A 134 -6.96 9.41 2.53
N VAL A 135 -5.90 9.60 3.29
CA VAL A 135 -4.94 10.68 3.08
C VAL A 135 -3.56 10.11 2.77
N ALA A 136 -2.83 10.70 1.85
CA ALA A 136 -1.44 10.36 1.55
C ALA A 136 -0.56 11.60 1.41
N PRO A 137 0.75 11.51 1.72
CA PRO A 137 1.74 12.53 1.39
C PRO A 137 2.17 12.41 -0.08
N VAL A 138 2.94 13.38 -0.55
CA VAL A 138 3.76 13.22 -1.75
C VAL A 138 4.92 12.29 -1.41
N LEU A 139 5.11 11.21 -2.18
CA LEU A 139 6.24 10.31 -2.01
C LEU A 139 7.42 10.76 -2.88
N THR A 140 8.58 10.90 -2.26
CA THR A 140 9.85 11.19 -2.94
C THR A 140 10.85 10.08 -2.69
N ASN A 141 11.87 9.96 -3.51
CA ASN A 141 13.04 9.19 -3.16
C ASN A 141 14.04 10.05 -2.35
N SER A 142 15.13 9.45 -1.87
CA SER A 142 16.22 10.12 -1.13
C SER A 142 16.88 11.26 -1.89
N GLU A 143 16.79 11.27 -3.23
CA GLU A 143 17.27 12.37 -4.08
C GLU A 143 16.25 13.50 -4.24
N GLY A 144 15.10 13.45 -3.55
CA GLY A 144 14.02 14.42 -3.63
C GLY A 144 13.16 14.34 -4.88
N ARG A 145 13.35 13.32 -5.73
CA ARG A 145 12.50 13.11 -6.91
C ARG A 145 11.17 12.49 -6.49
N ILE A 146 10.07 13.07 -6.96
CA ILE A 146 8.73 12.54 -6.67
C ILE A 146 8.58 11.16 -7.36
N VAL A 147 8.29 10.12 -6.59
CA VAL A 147 8.05 8.75 -7.08
C VAL A 147 6.56 8.42 -7.15
N ALA A 148 5.76 8.95 -6.24
CA ALA A 148 4.29 8.86 -6.33
C ALA A 148 3.61 10.14 -5.85
N ASP A 149 2.57 10.51 -6.57
CA ASP A 149 1.66 11.60 -6.26
C ASP A 149 0.23 11.18 -6.66
N ARG A 150 -0.50 11.96 -7.43
CA ARG A 150 -1.82 11.60 -7.96
C ARG A 150 -1.67 10.56 -9.08
N THR A 151 -1.95 9.31 -8.78
CA THR A 151 -1.94 8.22 -9.76
C THR A 151 -3.36 7.76 -10.05
N VAL A 152 -3.61 7.31 -11.29
CA VAL A 152 -4.90 6.76 -11.70
C VAL A 152 -4.72 5.41 -12.38
N VAL A 153 -5.71 4.55 -12.18
CA VAL A 153 -5.88 3.31 -12.97
C VAL A 153 -6.77 3.59 -14.15
N CYS A 154 -6.31 3.27 -15.35
CA CYS A 154 -7.11 3.37 -16.57
C CYS A 154 -8.08 2.19 -16.65
N LEU A 155 -9.39 2.44 -16.70
CA LEU A 155 -10.41 1.39 -16.74
C LEU A 155 -10.44 0.63 -18.07
N ALA A 156 -9.82 1.17 -19.10
CA ALA A 156 -9.70 0.49 -20.39
C ALA A 156 -8.81 -0.76 -20.35
N ASP A 157 -7.66 -0.69 -19.63
CA ASP A 157 -6.64 -1.76 -19.70
C ASP A 157 -5.91 -2.04 -18.37
N GLY A 158 -6.30 -1.39 -17.27
CA GLY A 158 -5.65 -1.51 -15.97
C GLY A 158 -4.23 -0.93 -15.91
N SER A 159 -3.85 -0.12 -16.87
CA SER A 159 -2.56 0.57 -16.81
C SER A 159 -2.64 1.76 -15.85
N MET A 160 -1.54 1.98 -15.12
CA MET A 160 -1.45 3.10 -14.20
C MET A 160 -0.82 4.31 -14.88
N ARG A 161 -1.28 5.51 -14.53
CA ARG A 161 -0.78 6.80 -15.03
C ARG A 161 -0.58 7.76 -13.87
N SER A 162 0.59 8.36 -13.81
CA SER A 162 0.83 9.53 -12.96
C SER A 162 0.61 10.82 -13.78
N PRO A 163 0.44 11.98 -13.13
CA PRO A 163 0.32 13.28 -13.83
C PRO A 163 1.52 13.60 -14.74
N ARG A 164 2.68 13.00 -14.46
CA ARG A 164 3.92 13.18 -15.26
C ARG A 164 4.04 12.21 -16.43
N SER A 165 3.07 11.31 -16.59
CA SER A 165 3.08 10.40 -17.72
C SER A 165 2.84 11.13 -19.03
N THR A 166 3.77 11.00 -19.96
CA THR A 166 3.61 11.51 -21.34
C THR A 166 2.68 10.63 -22.19
N ARG A 167 2.31 9.46 -21.67
CA ARG A 167 1.40 8.54 -22.38
C ARG A 167 -0.04 8.99 -22.19
N PRO A 168 -0.85 9.07 -23.26
CA PRO A 168 -2.24 9.45 -23.16
C PRO A 168 -3.03 8.46 -22.28
N ILE A 169 -4.04 8.99 -21.61
CA ILE A 169 -5.03 8.16 -20.91
C ILE A 169 -5.94 7.57 -21.97
N PRO A 170 -6.07 6.23 -22.02
CA PRO A 170 -6.96 5.61 -22.99
C PRO A 170 -8.43 5.92 -22.67
N PRO A 171 -9.34 5.92 -23.68
CA PRO A 171 -10.75 6.11 -23.46
C PRO A 171 -11.34 5.06 -22.52
N GLY A 172 -12.36 5.42 -21.72
CA GLY A 172 -13.04 4.48 -20.80
C GLY A 172 -13.00 4.88 -19.34
N GLY A 173 -12.42 6.05 -19.03
CA GLY A 173 -12.38 6.59 -17.67
C GLY A 173 -11.19 6.09 -16.85
N THR A 174 -11.07 6.66 -15.67
CA THR A 174 -9.99 6.36 -14.70
C THR A 174 -10.56 6.30 -13.29
N ARG A 175 -9.87 5.58 -12.40
CA ARG A 175 -10.07 5.67 -10.94
C ARG A 175 -8.79 6.17 -10.27
N PRO A 176 -8.88 7.18 -9.39
CA PRO A 176 -7.72 7.60 -8.61
C PRO A 176 -7.33 6.56 -7.57
N TRP A 177 -6.05 6.49 -7.22
CA TRP A 177 -5.56 5.71 -6.10
C TRP A 177 -4.32 6.37 -5.49
N LEU A 178 -4.08 6.06 -4.22
CA LEU A 178 -2.95 6.49 -3.41
C LEU A 178 -2.09 5.28 -3.09
N SER A 179 -0.76 5.46 -3.12
CA SER A 179 0.18 4.38 -2.85
C SER A 179 0.11 3.91 -1.40
N GLY A 180 0.11 2.60 -1.19
CA GLY A 180 0.15 1.96 0.12
C GLY A 180 1.43 2.20 0.92
N ALA A 181 2.46 2.82 0.32
CA ALA A 181 3.72 3.07 1.02
C ALA A 181 3.59 4.03 2.21
N CYS A 182 2.66 4.98 2.16
CA CYS A 182 2.31 5.85 3.30
C CYS A 182 0.86 6.33 3.15
N LEU A 183 -0.01 5.87 4.04
CA LEU A 183 -1.44 6.23 4.06
C LEU A 183 -1.87 6.58 5.48
N ALA A 184 -2.63 7.65 5.63
CA ALA A 184 -3.28 7.97 6.91
C ALA A 184 -4.80 7.91 6.77
N LEU A 185 -5.47 7.36 7.78
CA LEU A 185 -6.92 7.20 7.82
C LEU A 185 -7.43 7.10 9.26
N SER A 186 -8.72 7.32 9.46
CA SER A 186 -9.37 7.04 10.73
C SER A 186 -9.70 5.55 10.86
N THR A 187 -9.79 5.06 12.08
CA THR A 187 -10.33 3.72 12.37
C THR A 187 -11.77 3.57 11.87
N ARG A 188 -12.56 4.68 11.90
CA ARG A 188 -13.92 4.72 11.35
C ARG A 188 -13.95 4.43 9.84
N LEU A 189 -13.02 4.99 9.06
CA LEU A 189 -12.93 4.72 7.62
C LEU A 189 -12.53 3.27 7.37
N LEU A 190 -11.57 2.74 8.14
CA LEU A 190 -11.15 1.34 8.04
C LEU A 190 -12.32 0.39 8.30
N GLU A 191 -13.13 0.66 9.33
CA GLU A 191 -14.34 -0.12 9.64
C GLU A 191 -15.39 -0.04 8.51
N ALA A 192 -15.67 1.17 8.02
CA ALA A 192 -16.64 1.38 6.96
C ALA A 192 -16.26 0.65 5.65
N THR A 193 -14.97 0.42 5.42
CA THR A 193 -14.46 -0.31 4.25
C THR A 193 -14.20 -1.79 4.51
N GLY A 194 -14.21 -2.25 5.76
CA GLY A 194 -13.85 -3.62 6.14
C GLY A 194 -12.35 -3.92 6.07
N GLY A 195 -11.48 -2.90 6.10
CA GLY A 195 -10.03 -3.06 6.03
C GLY A 195 -9.50 -3.42 4.64
N PHE A 196 -8.31 -3.96 4.52
CA PHE A 196 -7.74 -4.45 3.26
C PHE A 196 -8.34 -5.81 2.88
N ASP A 197 -8.51 -6.03 1.58
CA ASP A 197 -8.95 -7.32 1.06
C ASP A 197 -7.77 -8.28 0.97
N GLU A 198 -7.71 -9.26 1.86
CA GLU A 198 -6.59 -10.18 2.02
C GLU A 198 -6.40 -11.13 0.83
N ARG A 199 -7.39 -11.23 -0.08
CA ARG A 199 -7.26 -12.00 -1.33
C ARG A 199 -6.13 -11.49 -2.22
N TYR A 200 -5.69 -10.24 -2.05
CA TYR A 200 -4.58 -9.67 -2.82
C TYR A 200 -3.22 -10.19 -2.38
N PHE A 201 -3.00 -10.51 -1.14
CA PHE A 201 -1.73 -10.88 -0.52
C PHE A 201 -0.66 -9.79 -0.64
N LEU A 202 -0.26 -9.39 -1.87
CA LEU A 202 0.74 -8.38 -2.15
C LEU A 202 0.47 -7.70 -3.50
N TYR A 203 0.58 -6.39 -3.58
CA TYR A 203 0.27 -5.51 -4.72
C TYR A 203 -1.20 -5.49 -5.14
N TRP A 204 -1.69 -4.32 -5.49
CA TRP A 204 -3.07 -3.99 -5.84
C TRP A 204 -4.04 -3.91 -4.65
N GLU A 205 -3.64 -4.28 -3.45
CA GLU A 205 -4.45 -4.13 -2.24
C GLU A 205 -4.74 -2.65 -1.94
N ASP A 206 -3.77 -1.77 -2.18
CA ASP A 206 -3.92 -0.31 -2.05
C ASP A 206 -4.86 0.26 -3.12
N VAL A 207 -4.76 -0.22 -4.35
CA VAL A 207 -5.66 0.15 -5.46
C VAL A 207 -7.10 -0.27 -5.15
N ASP A 208 -7.28 -1.49 -4.65
CA ASP A 208 -8.59 -2.01 -4.24
C ASP A 208 -9.15 -1.25 -3.04
N PHE A 209 -8.31 -1.00 -2.04
CA PHE A 209 -8.70 -0.25 -0.85
C PHE A 209 -9.17 1.16 -1.20
N CYS A 210 -8.44 1.88 -2.06
CA CYS A 210 -8.86 3.18 -2.57
C CYS A 210 -10.22 3.12 -3.30
N ALA A 211 -10.45 2.09 -4.09
CA ALA A 211 -11.74 1.92 -4.75
C ALA A 211 -12.87 1.71 -3.75
N ARG A 212 -12.67 0.89 -2.70
CA ARG A 212 -13.66 0.65 -1.64
C ARG A 212 -13.92 1.87 -0.77
N VAL A 213 -12.91 2.69 -0.51
CA VAL A 213 -13.09 3.98 0.15
C VAL A 213 -14.07 4.85 -0.63
N LEU A 214 -13.89 4.97 -1.94
CA LEU A 214 -14.78 5.76 -2.81
C LEU A 214 -16.19 5.13 -2.90
N ASP A 215 -16.27 3.81 -3.00
CA ASP A 215 -17.55 3.08 -3.07
C ASP A 215 -18.33 3.20 -1.74
N ALA A 216 -17.64 3.36 -0.60
CA ALA A 216 -18.24 3.63 0.72
C ALA A 216 -18.61 5.11 0.95
N GLY A 217 -18.48 5.96 -0.06
CA GLY A 217 -18.78 7.40 0.03
C GLY A 217 -17.68 8.22 0.70
N GLY A 218 -16.49 7.66 0.90
CA GLY A 218 -15.31 8.37 1.38
C GLY A 218 -14.58 9.14 0.28
N ALA A 219 -13.48 9.79 0.64
CA ALA A 219 -12.65 10.58 -0.28
C ALA A 219 -11.19 10.13 -0.27
N LEU A 220 -10.45 10.46 -1.33
CA LEU A 220 -8.99 10.30 -1.41
C LEU A 220 -8.34 11.67 -1.47
N MET A 221 -7.38 11.95 -0.60
CA MET A 221 -6.71 13.24 -0.52
C MET A 221 -5.19 13.08 -0.56
N LEU A 222 -4.54 13.80 -1.48
CA LEU A 222 -3.09 14.00 -1.47
C LEU A 222 -2.78 15.32 -0.76
N VAL A 223 -2.07 15.25 0.37
CA VAL A 223 -1.57 16.42 1.12
C VAL A 223 -0.23 16.85 0.50
N ARG A 224 -0.26 17.92 -0.28
CA ARG A 224 0.87 18.32 -1.13
C ARG A 224 2.06 18.88 -0.35
N ASP A 225 1.82 19.38 0.83
CA ASP A 225 2.78 19.96 1.76
C ASP A 225 3.28 18.93 2.82
N ALA A 226 2.80 17.70 2.76
CA ALA A 226 3.35 16.56 3.49
C ALA A 226 4.19 15.70 2.54
N ILE A 227 5.40 15.32 2.99
CA ILE A 227 6.34 14.51 2.22
C ILE A 227 6.72 13.28 3.04
N ALA A 228 6.74 12.11 2.39
CA ALA A 228 7.41 10.93 2.89
C ALA A 228 8.46 10.47 1.87
N VAL A 229 9.62 10.04 2.38
CA VAL A 229 10.71 9.49 1.57
C VAL A 229 10.50 7.99 1.47
N HIS A 230 10.51 7.44 0.25
CA HIS A 230 10.34 6.02 0.00
C HIS A 230 11.28 5.60 -1.15
N ASP A 231 12.34 4.90 -0.79
CA ASP A 231 13.29 4.36 -1.77
C ASP A 231 12.83 2.95 -2.21
N GLU A 232 12.16 2.89 -3.37
CA GLU A 232 11.71 1.61 -3.94
C GLU A 232 12.84 0.59 -4.05
N GLY A 233 12.80 -0.48 -3.26
CA GLY A 233 13.74 -1.60 -3.33
C GLY A 233 14.40 -1.99 -2.02
N GLY A 234 14.16 -1.28 -0.91
CA GLY A 234 14.71 -1.62 0.40
C GLY A 234 14.23 -2.98 0.94
N THR A 235 13.05 -3.40 0.53
CA THR A 235 12.43 -4.69 0.92
C THR A 235 12.64 -5.83 -0.08
N GLN A 236 13.30 -5.56 -1.23
CA GLN A 236 13.52 -6.57 -2.27
C GLN A 236 15.03 -6.86 -2.41
N ASP A 237 15.47 -7.95 -1.79
CA ASP A 237 16.80 -8.60 -1.93
C ASP A 237 18.00 -7.65 -2.11
N GLY A 238 18.75 -7.43 -1.01
CA GLY A 238 19.91 -6.55 -0.87
C GLY A 238 21.14 -6.83 -1.75
N THR A 239 21.00 -7.29 -2.98
CA THR A 239 22.12 -7.68 -3.81
C THR A 239 22.23 -6.96 -5.15
N GLY A 240 21.59 -5.81 -5.39
CA GLY A 240 21.81 -5.25 -6.70
C GLY A 240 21.32 -3.85 -6.98
N THR A 241 22.22 -3.02 -7.46
CA THR A 241 22.02 -1.80 -8.26
C THR A 241 21.18 -2.01 -9.54
N GLY A 242 20.41 -3.10 -9.63
CA GLY A 242 19.65 -3.51 -10.80
C GLY A 242 18.15 -3.25 -10.67
N ARG A 243 17.52 -2.77 -11.76
CA ARG A 243 16.06 -2.63 -11.90
C ARG A 243 15.28 -3.95 -11.85
N ALA A 244 15.94 -5.09 -11.61
CA ALA A 244 15.31 -6.40 -11.53
C ALA A 244 14.33 -6.44 -10.35
N LYS A 245 13.12 -6.91 -10.60
CA LYS A 245 12.07 -7.13 -9.58
C LYS A 245 11.98 -8.62 -9.26
N SER A 246 11.48 -8.98 -8.07
CA SER A 246 11.32 -10.36 -7.64
C SER A 246 10.26 -11.13 -8.46
N ASP A 247 10.32 -12.46 -8.45
CA ASP A 247 9.30 -13.31 -9.05
C ASP A 247 7.91 -13.09 -8.41
N THR A 248 7.87 -12.81 -7.11
CA THR A 248 6.69 -12.40 -6.35
C THR A 248 6.06 -11.13 -6.94
N TYR A 249 6.88 -10.13 -7.27
CA TYR A 249 6.42 -8.91 -7.93
C TYR A 249 5.73 -9.20 -9.26
N TYR A 250 6.35 -10.03 -10.10
CA TYR A 250 5.80 -10.34 -11.42
C TYR A 250 4.50 -11.15 -11.34
N TYR A 251 4.47 -12.14 -10.46
CA TYR A 251 3.31 -13.00 -10.25
C TYR A 251 2.11 -12.21 -9.77
N TYR A 252 2.23 -11.51 -8.63
CA TYR A 252 1.09 -10.84 -8.02
C TYR A 252 0.62 -9.63 -8.82
N ASN A 253 1.49 -8.85 -9.44
CA ASN A 253 1.06 -7.76 -10.31
C ASN A 253 0.23 -8.25 -11.51
N ALA A 254 0.59 -9.39 -12.09
CA ALA A 254 -0.17 -9.96 -13.21
C ALA A 254 -1.50 -10.56 -12.74
N ARG A 255 -1.50 -11.31 -11.63
CA ARG A 255 -2.67 -11.95 -11.05
C ARG A 255 -3.68 -10.94 -10.50
N ASN A 256 -3.20 -10.04 -9.66
CA ASN A 256 -4.05 -9.13 -8.89
C ASN A 256 -4.68 -8.03 -9.75
N ARG A 257 -4.04 -7.64 -10.84
CA ARG A 257 -4.68 -6.82 -11.88
C ARG A 257 -6.00 -7.46 -12.33
N LEU A 258 -6.01 -8.77 -12.57
CA LEU A 258 -7.22 -9.49 -13.01
C LEU A 258 -8.19 -9.78 -11.87
N LEU A 259 -7.69 -9.97 -10.65
CA LEU A 259 -8.51 -10.05 -9.44
C LEU A 259 -9.29 -8.73 -9.24
N TYR A 260 -8.62 -7.58 -9.36
CA TYR A 260 -9.27 -6.28 -9.30
C TYR A 260 -10.38 -6.15 -10.35
N ALA A 261 -10.10 -6.54 -11.59
CA ALA A 261 -11.12 -6.54 -12.63
C ALA A 261 -12.32 -7.43 -12.27
N ALA A 262 -12.05 -8.61 -11.71
CA ALA A 262 -13.10 -9.55 -11.31
C ALA A 262 -14.01 -9.00 -10.21
N LEU A 263 -13.43 -8.26 -9.25
CA LEU A 263 -14.13 -7.78 -8.05
C LEU A 263 -14.76 -6.39 -8.23
N ARG A 264 -14.18 -5.52 -9.08
CA ARG A 264 -14.51 -4.09 -9.13
C ARG A 264 -15.05 -3.60 -10.46
N LEU A 265 -15.00 -4.39 -11.51
CA LEU A 265 -15.37 -3.94 -12.85
C LEU A 265 -16.56 -4.68 -13.40
N GLY A 266 -17.27 -4.03 -14.31
CA GLY A 266 -18.36 -4.63 -15.06
C GLY A 266 -17.88 -5.66 -16.10
N ARG A 267 -18.80 -6.48 -16.61
CA ARG A 267 -18.50 -7.59 -17.56
C ARG A 267 -17.75 -7.10 -18.82
N SER A 268 -18.05 -5.92 -19.32
CA SER A 268 -17.39 -5.35 -20.50
C SER A 268 -15.92 -5.02 -20.24
N GLU A 269 -15.64 -4.39 -19.11
CA GLU A 269 -14.27 -4.08 -18.66
C GLU A 269 -13.49 -5.36 -18.36
N GLN A 270 -14.10 -6.31 -17.67
CA GLN A 270 -13.49 -7.61 -17.38
C GLN A 270 -13.00 -8.32 -18.66
N ARG A 271 -13.84 -8.32 -19.71
CA ARG A 271 -13.47 -8.90 -21.02
C ARG A 271 -12.30 -8.15 -21.67
N ARG A 272 -12.32 -6.81 -21.62
CA ARG A 272 -11.20 -6.00 -22.14
C ARG A 272 -9.89 -6.26 -21.39
N TRP A 273 -9.95 -6.34 -20.05
CA TRP A 273 -8.77 -6.63 -19.26
C TRP A 273 -8.24 -8.04 -19.50
N ALA A 274 -9.10 -9.03 -19.70
CA ALA A 274 -8.70 -10.36 -20.09
C ALA A 274 -8.02 -10.36 -21.47
N ALA A 275 -8.60 -9.71 -22.46
CA ALA A 275 -8.06 -9.63 -23.81
C ALA A 275 -6.70 -8.90 -23.87
N THR A 276 -6.48 -7.92 -23.00
CA THR A 276 -5.21 -7.15 -22.92
C THR A 276 -4.16 -7.79 -22.00
N SER A 277 -4.40 -8.99 -21.44
CA SER A 277 -3.52 -9.60 -20.44
C SER A 277 -2.11 -9.87 -20.95
N ALA A 278 -1.93 -10.30 -22.20
CA ALA A 278 -0.59 -10.51 -22.77
C ALA A 278 0.21 -9.20 -22.88
N ALA A 279 -0.45 -8.12 -23.32
CA ALA A 279 0.18 -6.80 -23.38
C ALA A 279 0.52 -6.25 -22.00
N ALA A 280 -0.38 -6.47 -21.00
CA ALA A 280 -0.14 -6.10 -19.62
C ALA A 280 1.03 -6.89 -19.02
N ALA A 281 1.07 -8.21 -19.20
CA ALA A 281 2.17 -9.08 -18.77
C ALA A 281 3.52 -8.60 -19.30
N ARG A 282 3.60 -8.30 -20.61
CA ARG A 282 4.81 -7.71 -21.20
C ARG A 282 5.21 -6.39 -20.53
N LYS A 283 4.25 -5.49 -20.27
CA LYS A 283 4.53 -4.21 -19.60
C LYS A 283 5.04 -4.43 -18.16
N ILE A 284 4.51 -5.42 -17.44
CA ILE A 284 4.94 -5.76 -16.07
C ILE A 284 6.40 -6.24 -16.10
N VAL A 285 6.75 -7.16 -17.00
CA VAL A 285 8.14 -7.63 -17.13
C VAL A 285 9.10 -6.49 -17.49
N LEU A 286 8.69 -5.57 -18.37
CA LEU A 286 9.51 -4.42 -18.77
C LEU A 286 9.80 -3.42 -17.63
N ARG A 287 9.02 -3.43 -16.54
CA ARG A 287 9.33 -2.62 -15.33
C ARG A 287 10.64 -3.02 -14.67
N GLY A 288 11.03 -4.30 -14.74
CA GLY A 288 12.34 -4.79 -14.31
C GLY A 288 13.47 -4.56 -15.31
N GLY A 289 13.17 -3.88 -16.45
CA GLY A 289 14.13 -3.59 -17.52
C GLY A 289 14.07 -4.57 -18.70
N ARG A 290 14.59 -4.13 -19.87
CA ARG A 290 14.53 -4.92 -21.11
C ARG A 290 15.27 -6.27 -21.02
N ARG A 291 16.32 -6.36 -20.18
CA ARG A 291 17.07 -7.60 -19.95
C ARG A 291 16.22 -8.72 -19.35
N GLN A 292 15.18 -8.36 -18.59
CA GLN A 292 14.24 -9.34 -17.99
C GLN A 292 13.41 -10.09 -19.06
N LEU A 293 13.09 -9.45 -20.18
CA LEU A 293 12.41 -10.11 -21.31
C LEU A 293 13.28 -11.12 -22.04
N LEU A 294 14.60 -10.90 -22.07
CA LEU A 294 15.52 -11.68 -22.90
C LEU A 294 16.32 -12.72 -22.09
N GLY A 295 16.52 -12.48 -20.78
CA GLY A 295 17.45 -13.25 -19.95
C GLY A 295 16.85 -13.95 -18.74
N SER A 296 15.67 -13.55 -18.25
CA SER A 296 15.09 -14.12 -17.03
C SER A 296 13.90 -15.04 -17.33
N ARG A 297 14.19 -16.36 -17.37
CA ARG A 297 13.13 -17.38 -17.50
C ARG A 297 12.18 -17.40 -16.28
N SER A 298 12.67 -17.05 -15.07
CA SER A 298 11.87 -17.05 -13.84
C SER A 298 10.81 -15.95 -13.87
N SER A 299 11.18 -14.71 -14.21
CA SER A 299 10.25 -13.58 -14.29
C SER A 299 9.16 -13.80 -15.34
N LEU A 300 9.51 -14.41 -16.50
CA LEU A 300 8.52 -14.77 -17.52
C LEU A 300 7.56 -15.85 -17.03
N ARG A 301 8.08 -16.90 -16.35
CA ARG A 301 7.26 -17.97 -15.76
C ARG A 301 6.33 -17.42 -14.67
N ALA A 302 6.85 -16.56 -13.77
CA ALA A 302 6.07 -15.94 -12.71
C ALA A 302 4.95 -15.08 -13.29
N THR A 303 5.25 -14.23 -14.26
CA THR A 303 4.25 -13.39 -14.93
C THR A 303 3.20 -14.22 -15.66
N TRP A 304 3.60 -15.27 -16.36
CA TRP A 304 2.68 -16.18 -17.04
C TRP A 304 1.77 -16.92 -16.03
N ALA A 305 2.35 -17.45 -14.95
CA ALA A 305 1.60 -18.14 -13.89
C ALA A 305 0.58 -17.19 -13.25
N GLY A 306 1.00 -15.96 -12.88
CA GLY A 306 0.11 -14.94 -12.33
C GLY A 306 -1.01 -14.55 -13.30
N THR A 307 -0.70 -14.39 -14.59
CA THR A 307 -1.71 -14.09 -15.62
C THR A 307 -2.73 -15.23 -15.76
N ARG A 308 -2.24 -16.48 -15.82
CA ARG A 308 -3.09 -17.67 -15.90
C ARG A 308 -4.04 -17.78 -14.71
N ASP A 309 -3.51 -17.60 -13.50
CA ASP A 309 -4.28 -17.74 -12.26
C ASP A 309 -5.26 -16.57 -12.08
N GLY A 310 -4.86 -15.36 -12.47
CA GLY A 310 -5.77 -14.22 -12.54
C GLY A 310 -6.93 -14.41 -13.53
N LEU A 311 -6.66 -14.99 -14.71
CA LEU A 311 -7.72 -15.32 -15.67
C LEU A 311 -8.68 -16.41 -15.14
N ARG A 312 -8.17 -17.38 -14.38
CA ARG A 312 -9.00 -18.39 -13.70
C ARG A 312 -9.91 -17.75 -12.66
N LEU A 313 -9.35 -16.86 -11.80
CA LEU A 313 -10.11 -16.11 -10.81
C LEU A 313 -11.21 -15.27 -11.48
N LEU A 314 -10.87 -14.54 -12.54
CA LEU A 314 -11.83 -13.76 -13.29
C LEU A 314 -13.01 -14.62 -13.81
N ARG A 315 -12.72 -15.79 -14.38
CA ARG A 315 -13.75 -16.71 -14.85
C ARG A 315 -14.62 -17.24 -13.72
N ARG A 316 -14.02 -17.66 -12.58
CA ARG A 316 -14.77 -18.10 -11.39
C ARG A 316 -15.75 -17.03 -10.92
N CYS A 317 -15.30 -15.79 -10.75
CA CYS A 317 -16.17 -14.68 -10.38
C CYS A 317 -17.29 -14.44 -11.40
N GLN A 318 -17.01 -14.63 -12.70
CA GLN A 318 -18.03 -14.54 -13.75
C GLN A 318 -19.10 -15.63 -13.67
N HIS A 319 -18.79 -16.78 -13.11
CA HIS A 319 -19.73 -17.89 -12.89
C HIS A 319 -20.39 -17.86 -11.49
N GLY A 320 -20.17 -16.80 -10.71
CA GLY A 320 -20.78 -16.66 -9.38
C GLY A 320 -20.05 -17.40 -8.26
N ASP A 321 -18.80 -17.82 -8.48
CA ASP A 321 -17.93 -18.48 -7.50
C ASP A 321 -16.67 -17.62 -7.23
N PRO A 322 -16.82 -16.46 -6.57
CA PRO A 322 -15.67 -15.66 -6.17
C PRO A 322 -14.86 -16.37 -5.08
N PRO A 323 -13.55 -16.13 -4.99
CA PRO A 323 -12.76 -16.61 -3.85
C PRO A 323 -13.30 -16.00 -2.55
N ALA A 324 -13.29 -16.79 -1.48
CA ALA A 324 -13.73 -16.33 -0.15
C ALA A 324 -12.98 -15.09 0.30
N GLU A 325 -13.66 -14.19 0.99
CA GLU A 325 -13.03 -13.03 1.64
C GLU A 325 -12.25 -13.49 2.88
N GLY A 326 -11.23 -12.71 3.30
CA GLY A 326 -10.42 -13.00 4.48
C GLY A 326 -9.49 -14.21 4.34
N VAL A 327 -9.37 -14.79 3.14
CA VAL A 327 -8.43 -15.90 2.89
C VAL A 327 -7.32 -15.44 1.94
N PRO A 328 -6.07 -15.35 2.40
CA PRO A 328 -4.94 -15.03 1.54
C PRO A 328 -4.83 -16.06 0.42
N LEU A 329 -4.82 -15.61 -0.82
CA LEU A 329 -4.59 -16.47 -1.97
C LEU A 329 -3.06 -16.56 -2.21
N THR A 330 -2.37 -17.21 -1.28
CA THR A 330 -0.94 -17.50 -1.41
C THR A 330 -0.69 -18.59 -2.44
N ARG A 331 0.54 -18.70 -2.89
CA ARG A 331 0.98 -19.73 -3.83
C ARG A 331 1.52 -20.93 -3.08
#